data_f9741e142cd2e3ae765859e9af746627
#
_entry.id   f9741e142cd2e3ae765859e9af746627
#
_cell.length_a   1.000
_cell.length_b   1.000
_cell.length_c   1.000
_cell.angle_alpha   90.00
_cell.angle_beta   90.00
_cell.angle_gamma   90.00
#
_symmetry.space_group_name_H-M   'P 1'
#
loop_
_entity.id
_entity.type
_entity.pdbx_description
1 polymer ?
#
loop_
_entity_poly.entity_id
_entity_poly.type
_entity_poly.pdbx_seq_one_letter_code
_entity_poly.pdbx_strand_id
1 'polypeptide(L)'
;RASWPADFGMVADFWHRNNCTVLYAEQRGQNNSDGEYMGFGLTERFDCLDWVKYMNSRFGTALPVWLCGVSMGATTVLMTAGLDLPENGHGIIADCGFTSPGAIWKHVAEKNLHISYGLRSAVADAMCRRKILMGADDYSTVDALRAAKVPVMFIHGTDDRFVPISMTYENYLACASPRELLVVPGADHGMSYYLEKEKYEEQVLDFWHKYS
;
A
#
# COMPACT_ATOMS: atom_id res chain seq x y z
N ARG A 1 4.39 14.26 6.78
CA ARG A 1 4.79 13.36 5.72
C ARG A 1 4.97 14.09 4.39
N ALA A 2 5.77 13.53 3.47
CA ALA A 2 6.01 14.13 2.17
C ALA A 2 4.76 14.06 1.28
N SER A 3 4.62 15.05 0.40
CA SER A 3 3.57 15.07 -0.64
C SER A 3 3.95 14.15 -1.80
N TRP A 4 3.02 13.90 -2.72
CA TRP A 4 3.23 13.04 -3.88
C TRP A 4 4.52 13.32 -4.68
N PRO A 5 5.04 14.56 -4.84
CA PRO A 5 6.29 14.78 -5.54
C PRO A 5 7.50 14.09 -4.90
N ALA A 6 7.52 13.96 -3.58
CA ALA A 6 8.59 13.28 -2.88
C ALA A 6 8.41 11.75 -2.86
N ASP A 7 7.16 11.28 -2.73
CA ASP A 7 6.86 9.84 -2.67
C ASP A 7 6.82 9.20 -4.07
N PHE A 8 6.32 9.90 -5.09
CA PHE A 8 6.07 9.36 -6.43
C PHE A 8 6.76 10.12 -7.58
N GLY A 9 7.47 11.22 -7.29
CA GLY A 9 8.06 12.06 -8.32
C GLY A 9 9.02 11.32 -9.26
N MET A 10 9.76 10.36 -8.75
CA MET A 10 10.69 9.56 -9.55
C MET A 10 9.99 8.62 -10.53
N VAL A 11 8.83 8.06 -10.14
CA VAL A 11 8.09 7.09 -10.95
C VAL A 11 7.01 7.77 -11.81
N ALA A 12 6.72 9.05 -11.60
CA ALA A 12 5.67 9.78 -12.32
C ALA A 12 5.89 9.78 -13.83
N ASP A 13 7.16 9.96 -14.26
CA ASP A 13 7.53 9.95 -15.68
C ASP A 13 7.25 8.58 -16.35
N PHE A 14 7.45 7.49 -15.62
CA PHE A 14 7.10 6.15 -16.10
C PHE A 14 5.61 6.01 -16.38
N TRP A 15 4.75 6.46 -15.48
CA TRP A 15 3.30 6.41 -15.70
C TRP A 15 2.89 7.22 -16.93
N HIS A 16 3.39 8.46 -17.06
CA HIS A 16 3.03 9.35 -18.18
C HIS A 16 3.55 8.83 -19.52
N ARG A 17 4.75 8.28 -19.58
CA ARG A 17 5.28 7.66 -20.81
C ARG A 17 4.48 6.45 -21.28
N ASN A 18 3.79 5.78 -20.35
CA ASN A 18 2.91 4.64 -20.64
C ASN A 18 1.43 5.04 -20.76
N ASN A 19 1.15 6.31 -21.08
CA ASN A 19 -0.19 6.86 -21.33
C ASN A 19 -1.17 6.69 -20.15
N CYS A 20 -0.68 6.65 -18.91
CA CYS A 20 -1.53 6.59 -17.73
C CYS A 20 -2.07 7.96 -17.36
N THR A 21 -3.38 8.04 -17.08
CA THR A 21 -3.97 9.14 -16.32
C THR A 21 -3.81 8.81 -14.86
N VAL A 22 -3.08 9.65 -14.09
CA VAL A 22 -2.73 9.35 -12.71
C VAL A 22 -3.43 10.28 -11.74
N LEU A 23 -4.10 9.71 -10.74
CA LEU A 23 -4.59 10.41 -9.57
C LEU A 23 -3.62 10.17 -8.40
N TYR A 24 -2.97 11.22 -7.93
CA TYR A 24 -2.14 11.18 -6.72
C TYR A 24 -2.98 11.58 -5.53
N ALA A 25 -3.48 10.60 -4.78
CA ALA A 25 -4.31 10.83 -3.61
C ALA A 25 -3.46 11.09 -2.36
N GLU A 26 -3.64 12.25 -1.73
CA GLU A 26 -3.13 12.49 -0.38
C GLU A 26 -4.08 11.87 0.64
N GLN A 27 -3.58 10.96 1.46
CA GLN A 27 -4.40 10.25 2.43
C GLN A 27 -4.94 11.21 3.52
N ARG A 28 -6.09 10.85 4.10
CA ARG A 28 -6.70 11.62 5.19
C ARG A 28 -5.71 11.96 6.30
N GLY A 29 -5.85 13.13 6.90
CA GLY A 29 -5.00 13.61 7.97
C GLY A 29 -3.56 13.93 7.55
N GLN A 30 -3.28 14.04 6.26
CA GLN A 30 -1.97 14.38 5.72
C GLN A 30 -2.04 15.55 4.75
N ASN A 31 -1.02 16.39 4.77
CA ASN A 31 -0.82 17.53 3.88
C ASN A 31 -2.09 18.41 3.78
N ASN A 32 -2.71 18.46 2.59
CA ASN A 32 -3.90 19.26 2.31
C ASN A 32 -5.21 18.48 2.43
N SER A 33 -5.16 17.18 2.75
CA SER A 33 -6.36 16.38 2.94
C SER A 33 -6.97 16.60 4.33
N ASP A 34 -8.29 16.65 4.37
CA ASP A 34 -9.04 16.76 5.61
C ASP A 34 -8.83 15.54 6.53
N GLY A 35 -9.16 15.71 7.81
CA GLY A 35 -9.04 14.71 8.84
C GLY A 35 -7.91 15.02 9.83
N GLU A 36 -8.10 14.58 11.09
CA GLU A 36 -7.14 14.81 12.16
C GLU A 36 -6.20 13.61 12.38
N TYR A 37 -6.60 12.41 11.93
CA TYR A 37 -5.92 11.16 12.24
C TYR A 37 -5.76 10.27 11.03
N MET A 38 -4.60 9.62 10.96
CA MET A 38 -4.32 8.55 10.02
C MET A 38 -4.65 7.20 10.64
N GLY A 39 -5.25 6.30 9.86
CA GLY A 39 -5.57 4.93 10.25
C GLY A 39 -4.55 3.89 9.78
N PHE A 40 -3.45 4.30 9.16
CA PHE A 40 -2.41 3.38 8.64
C PHE A 40 -2.97 2.28 7.72
N GLY A 41 -3.91 2.65 6.87
CA GLY A 41 -4.63 1.75 5.95
C GLY A 41 -6.02 1.34 6.44
N LEU A 42 -6.27 1.33 7.75
CA LEU A 42 -7.56 0.88 8.33
C LEU A 42 -8.75 1.71 7.83
N THR A 43 -8.63 3.01 7.81
CA THR A 43 -9.66 3.93 7.34
C THR A 43 -9.42 4.37 5.90
N GLU A 44 -8.18 4.51 5.50
CA GLU A 44 -7.75 4.98 4.18
C GLU A 44 -8.16 4.01 3.05
N ARG A 45 -8.36 2.71 3.35
CA ARG A 45 -8.86 1.75 2.35
C ARG A 45 -10.24 2.12 1.79
N PHE A 46 -11.08 2.75 2.61
CA PHE A 46 -12.40 3.23 2.16
C PHE A 46 -12.26 4.47 1.27
N ASP A 47 -11.37 5.39 1.63
CA ASP A 47 -11.04 6.55 0.78
C ASP A 47 -10.47 6.10 -0.56
N CYS A 48 -9.59 5.09 -0.55
CA CYS A 48 -9.04 4.52 -1.76
C CYS A 48 -10.14 3.97 -2.69
N LEU A 49 -11.10 3.21 -2.16
CA LEU A 49 -12.26 2.75 -2.91
C LEU A 49 -13.10 3.92 -3.45
N ASP A 50 -13.30 4.97 -2.66
CA ASP A 50 -14.07 6.14 -3.10
C ASP A 50 -13.32 6.95 -4.17
N TRP A 51 -11.98 6.99 -4.13
CA TRP A 51 -11.19 7.54 -5.22
C TRP A 51 -11.34 6.74 -6.53
N VAL A 52 -11.42 5.40 -6.47
CA VAL A 52 -11.73 4.58 -7.67
C VAL A 52 -13.11 4.96 -8.24
N LYS A 53 -14.13 5.07 -7.39
CA LYS A 53 -15.47 5.51 -7.81
C LYS A 53 -15.46 6.92 -8.41
N TYR A 54 -14.69 7.84 -7.81
CA TYR A 54 -14.52 9.19 -8.34
C TYR A 54 -13.88 9.17 -9.74
N MET A 55 -12.81 8.40 -9.95
CA MET A 55 -12.19 8.24 -11.27
C MET A 55 -13.20 7.71 -12.30
N ASN A 56 -13.99 6.71 -11.92
CA ASN A 56 -15.04 6.16 -12.77
C ASN A 56 -16.12 7.18 -13.10
N SER A 57 -16.48 8.04 -12.16
CA SER A 57 -17.45 9.12 -12.40
C SER A 57 -16.94 10.19 -13.37
N ARG A 58 -15.61 10.40 -13.41
CA ARG A 58 -14.96 11.41 -14.26
C ARG A 58 -14.63 10.91 -15.66
N PHE A 59 -14.22 9.65 -15.79
CA PHE A 59 -13.63 9.08 -17.00
C PHE A 59 -14.41 7.88 -17.56
N GLY A 60 -15.46 7.44 -16.85
CA GLY A 60 -16.20 6.22 -17.19
C GLY A 60 -15.44 4.95 -16.72
N THR A 61 -16.05 3.81 -17.01
CA THR A 61 -15.52 2.48 -16.55
C THR A 61 -14.86 1.68 -17.69
N ALA A 62 -14.66 2.29 -18.85
CA ALA A 62 -14.08 1.61 -20.01
C ALA A 62 -12.56 1.40 -19.89
N LEU A 63 -11.89 2.16 -19.00
CA LEU A 63 -10.45 2.05 -18.79
C LEU A 63 -10.16 1.25 -17.51
N PRO A 64 -9.10 0.42 -17.51
CA PRO A 64 -8.67 -0.29 -16.32
C PRO A 64 -8.14 0.68 -15.26
N VAL A 65 -8.42 0.40 -14.00
CA VAL A 65 -7.90 1.14 -12.86
C VAL A 65 -6.92 0.26 -12.09
N TRP A 66 -5.70 0.75 -11.94
CA TRP A 66 -4.63 0.11 -11.16
C TRP A 66 -4.36 0.92 -9.90
N LEU A 67 -4.33 0.25 -8.76
CA LEU A 67 -4.03 0.85 -7.47
C LEU A 67 -2.54 0.70 -7.16
N CYS A 68 -1.85 1.81 -6.96
CA CYS A 68 -0.41 1.80 -6.67
C CYS A 68 -0.14 2.47 -5.33
N GLY A 69 0.74 1.91 -4.53
CA GLY A 69 1.11 2.48 -3.23
C GLY A 69 2.51 2.11 -2.79
N VAL A 70 3.12 3.01 -2.01
CA VAL A 70 4.43 2.81 -1.38
C VAL A 70 4.25 2.90 0.13
N SER A 71 4.87 2.01 0.91
CA SER A 71 4.86 2.01 2.37
C SER A 71 3.43 1.99 2.93
N MET A 72 3.01 3.01 3.67
CA MET A 72 1.64 3.14 4.16
C MET A 72 0.61 3.17 3.01
N GLY A 73 0.95 3.76 1.86
CA GLY A 73 0.12 3.71 0.65
C GLY A 73 -0.03 2.28 0.12
N ALA A 74 1.05 1.48 0.14
CA ALA A 74 0.99 0.06 -0.21
C ALA A 74 0.06 -0.72 0.73
N THR A 75 0.16 -0.48 2.03
CA THR A 75 -0.75 -1.09 3.02
C THR A 75 -2.20 -0.69 2.75
N THR A 76 -2.45 0.57 2.40
CA THR A 76 -3.79 1.07 2.05
C THR A 76 -4.37 0.32 0.84
N VAL A 77 -3.63 0.24 -0.27
CA VAL A 77 -4.13 -0.45 -1.47
C VAL A 77 -4.27 -1.96 -1.25
N LEU A 78 -3.39 -2.57 -0.45
CA LEU A 78 -3.53 -3.99 -0.05
C LEU A 78 -4.77 -4.23 0.80
N MET A 79 -5.07 -3.34 1.76
CA MET A 79 -6.31 -3.44 2.55
C MET A 79 -7.56 -3.19 1.70
N THR A 80 -7.45 -2.38 0.64
CA THR A 80 -8.54 -2.14 -0.32
C THR A 80 -8.87 -3.40 -1.15
N ALA A 81 -7.90 -4.32 -1.33
CA ALA A 81 -8.11 -5.59 -2.05
C ALA A 81 -9.21 -6.48 -1.44
N GLY A 82 -9.48 -6.33 -0.16
CA GLY A 82 -10.56 -7.03 0.55
C GLY A 82 -11.94 -6.39 0.42
N LEU A 83 -12.05 -5.27 -0.28
CA LEU A 83 -13.32 -4.58 -0.54
C LEU A 83 -13.84 -4.95 -1.94
N ASP A 84 -15.12 -4.66 -2.19
CA ASP A 84 -15.71 -4.85 -3.52
C ASP A 84 -15.28 -3.70 -4.44
N LEU A 85 -14.18 -3.92 -5.15
CA LEU A 85 -13.71 -3.01 -6.19
C LEU A 85 -14.67 -3.02 -7.38
N PRO A 86 -14.85 -1.89 -8.10
CA PRO A 86 -15.54 -1.86 -9.39
C PRO A 86 -14.92 -2.85 -10.40
N GLU A 87 -15.71 -3.32 -11.37
CA GLU A 87 -15.28 -4.33 -12.36
C GLU A 87 -14.02 -3.93 -13.14
N ASN A 88 -13.81 -2.63 -13.34
CA ASN A 88 -12.60 -2.11 -13.99
C ASN A 88 -11.41 -1.92 -13.03
N GLY A 89 -11.51 -2.33 -11.79
CA GLY A 89 -10.36 -2.46 -10.88
C GLY A 89 -9.53 -3.68 -11.29
N HIS A 90 -8.43 -3.46 -12.01
CA HIS A 90 -7.66 -4.53 -12.66
C HIS A 90 -6.56 -5.12 -11.81
N GLY A 91 -5.96 -4.37 -10.90
CA GLY A 91 -4.92 -4.91 -10.03
C GLY A 91 -4.28 -3.90 -9.10
N ILE A 92 -3.36 -4.39 -8.30
CA ILE A 92 -2.69 -3.65 -7.22
C ILE A 92 -1.19 -3.82 -7.35
N ILE A 93 -0.44 -2.71 -7.18
CA ILE A 93 1.01 -2.68 -7.10
C ILE A 93 1.37 -2.08 -5.74
N ALA A 94 2.01 -2.88 -4.89
CA ALA A 94 2.30 -2.53 -3.50
C ALA A 94 3.81 -2.65 -3.21
N ASP A 95 4.49 -1.51 -3.01
CA ASP A 95 5.90 -1.46 -2.68
C ASP A 95 6.08 -1.22 -1.17
N CYS A 96 6.81 -2.09 -0.50
CA CYS A 96 7.18 -2.09 0.92
C CYS A 96 6.00 -1.89 1.91
N GLY A 97 4.85 -2.51 1.64
CA GLY A 97 3.69 -2.48 2.54
C GLY A 97 3.86 -3.37 3.78
N PHE A 98 3.30 -2.93 4.91
CA PHE A 98 3.28 -3.70 6.16
C PHE A 98 1.94 -4.43 6.37
N THR A 99 1.90 -5.36 7.33
CA THR A 99 0.73 -6.25 7.53
C THR A 99 -0.40 -5.62 8.34
N SER A 100 -0.10 -4.88 9.41
CA SER A 100 -1.08 -4.14 10.21
C SER A 100 -0.42 -2.95 10.92
N PRO A 101 -1.19 -1.94 11.36
CA PRO A 101 -0.66 -0.88 12.23
C PRO A 101 0.03 -1.42 13.48
N GLY A 102 -0.58 -2.38 14.17
CA GLY A 102 0.00 -2.99 15.36
C GLY A 102 1.33 -3.67 15.07
N ALA A 103 1.44 -4.42 13.96
CA ALA A 103 2.65 -5.11 13.56
C ALA A 103 3.80 -4.14 13.27
N ILE A 104 3.56 -3.09 12.49
CA ILE A 104 4.61 -2.11 12.18
C ILE A 104 5.00 -1.28 13.40
N TRP A 105 4.07 -0.87 14.25
CA TRP A 105 4.39 -0.15 15.48
C TRP A 105 5.20 -1.01 16.45
N LYS A 106 4.87 -2.29 16.58
CA LYS A 106 5.68 -3.25 17.35
C LYS A 106 7.09 -3.33 16.80
N HIS A 107 7.24 -3.52 15.49
CA HIS A 107 8.55 -3.59 14.85
C HIS A 107 9.38 -2.33 15.11
N VAL A 108 8.83 -1.15 14.84
CA VAL A 108 9.50 0.13 15.04
C VAL A 108 9.88 0.33 16.51
N ALA A 109 8.98 0.05 17.44
CA ALA A 109 9.27 0.17 18.87
C ALA A 109 10.42 -0.75 19.30
N GLU A 110 10.34 -2.04 18.98
CA GLU A 110 11.28 -3.05 19.50
C GLU A 110 12.61 -3.07 18.73
N LYS A 111 12.59 -2.90 17.41
CA LYS A 111 13.80 -3.02 16.59
C LYS A 111 14.48 -1.70 16.29
N ASN A 112 13.73 -0.63 16.08
CA ASN A 112 14.31 0.66 15.70
C ASN A 112 14.53 1.57 16.93
N LEU A 113 13.61 1.56 17.88
CA LEU A 113 13.68 2.42 19.07
C LEU A 113 14.17 1.67 20.32
N HIS A 114 14.32 0.33 20.27
CA HIS A 114 14.74 -0.51 21.38
C HIS A 114 13.88 -0.36 22.66
N ILE A 115 12.59 -0.13 22.50
CA ILE A 115 11.63 -0.02 23.58
C ILE A 115 10.61 -1.16 23.53
N SER A 116 10.26 -1.74 24.68
CA SER A 116 9.24 -2.78 24.74
C SER A 116 7.87 -2.24 24.29
N TYR A 117 7.23 -2.94 23.37
CA TYR A 117 5.89 -2.57 22.89
C TYR A 117 4.76 -3.09 23.79
N GLY A 118 4.97 -4.16 24.52
CA GLY A 118 4.02 -4.88 25.38
C GLY A 118 2.86 -4.04 25.97
N LEU A 119 3.05 -3.44 27.16
CA LEU A 119 2.01 -2.60 27.79
C LEU A 119 1.60 -1.38 26.94
N ARG A 120 2.48 -0.88 26.08
CA ARG A 120 2.19 0.26 25.19
C ARG A 120 1.21 -0.10 24.09
N SER A 121 1.13 -1.38 23.69
CA SER A 121 0.18 -1.84 22.68
C SER A 121 -1.27 -1.59 23.09
N ALA A 122 -1.61 -1.84 24.35
CA ALA A 122 -2.96 -1.60 24.87
C ALA A 122 -3.33 -0.11 24.85
N VAL A 123 -2.36 0.77 25.13
CA VAL A 123 -2.57 2.23 25.04
C VAL A 123 -2.73 2.66 23.59
N ALA A 124 -1.87 2.18 22.69
CA ALA A 124 -1.96 2.48 21.27
C ALA A 124 -3.30 2.00 20.68
N ASP A 125 -3.74 0.78 21.00
CA ASP A 125 -5.02 0.25 20.55
C ASP A 125 -6.21 1.07 21.10
N ALA A 126 -6.21 1.42 22.38
CA ALA A 126 -7.25 2.25 22.99
C ALA A 126 -7.31 3.66 22.35
N MET A 127 -6.17 4.23 22.00
CA MET A 127 -6.11 5.51 21.28
C MET A 127 -6.69 5.38 19.86
N CYS A 128 -6.36 4.31 19.12
CA CYS A 128 -6.92 4.03 17.80
C CYS A 128 -8.45 3.90 17.89
N ARG A 129 -8.96 3.06 18.79
CA ARG A 129 -10.41 2.88 18.96
C ARG A 129 -11.11 4.20 19.29
N ARG A 130 -10.47 5.07 20.07
CA ARG A 130 -11.03 6.38 20.40
C ARG A 130 -11.02 7.37 19.23
N LYS A 131 -10.00 7.31 18.36
CA LYS A 131 -9.74 8.32 17.30
C LYS A 131 -10.29 7.93 15.94
N ILE A 132 -10.17 6.67 15.57
CA ILE A 132 -10.59 6.15 14.27
C ILE A 132 -11.65 5.05 14.36
N LEU A 133 -12.13 4.74 15.58
CA LEU A 133 -13.16 3.73 15.87
C LEU A 133 -12.76 2.29 15.50
N MET A 134 -11.47 2.04 15.31
CA MET A 134 -10.88 0.73 14.99
C MET A 134 -9.63 0.51 15.82
N GLY A 135 -9.42 -0.72 16.28
CA GLY A 135 -8.17 -1.13 16.90
C GLY A 135 -7.05 -1.35 15.88
N ALA A 136 -5.81 -1.30 16.37
CA ALA A 136 -4.62 -1.41 15.53
C ALA A 136 -4.49 -2.75 14.77
N ASP A 137 -5.12 -3.80 15.28
CA ASP A 137 -5.11 -5.16 14.73
C ASP A 137 -6.52 -5.68 14.39
N ASP A 138 -7.54 -4.81 14.33
CA ASP A 138 -8.93 -5.21 13.99
C ASP A 138 -9.06 -5.63 12.52
N TYR A 139 -8.12 -5.24 11.67
CA TYR A 139 -8.03 -5.64 10.27
C TYR A 139 -6.58 -5.54 9.79
N SER A 140 -6.20 -6.42 8.89
CA SER A 140 -4.85 -6.49 8.34
C SER A 140 -4.87 -6.61 6.81
N THR A 141 -3.73 -6.38 6.18
CA THR A 141 -3.54 -6.69 4.76
C THR A 141 -3.67 -8.20 4.50
N VAL A 142 -3.28 -9.03 5.47
CA VAL A 142 -3.42 -10.49 5.41
C VAL A 142 -4.90 -10.89 5.32
N ASP A 143 -5.77 -10.25 6.11
CA ASP A 143 -7.23 -10.51 6.05
C ASP A 143 -7.81 -10.06 4.72
N ALA A 144 -7.41 -8.88 4.23
CA ALA A 144 -7.82 -8.36 2.94
C ALA A 144 -7.39 -9.27 1.78
N LEU A 145 -6.14 -9.70 1.79
CA LEU A 145 -5.56 -10.50 0.71
C LEU A 145 -6.13 -11.90 0.61
N ARG A 146 -6.60 -12.49 1.71
CA ARG A 146 -7.37 -13.75 1.68
C ARG A 146 -8.69 -13.65 0.92
N ALA A 147 -9.23 -12.44 0.81
CA ALA A 147 -10.46 -12.15 0.07
C ALA A 147 -10.20 -11.44 -1.27
N ALA A 148 -8.94 -11.20 -1.63
CA ALA A 148 -8.58 -10.48 -2.85
C ALA A 148 -9.06 -11.21 -4.11
N LYS A 149 -9.64 -10.44 -5.04
CA LYS A 149 -10.16 -10.92 -6.33
C LYS A 149 -9.33 -10.44 -7.51
N VAL A 150 -8.57 -9.35 -7.34
CA VAL A 150 -7.75 -8.74 -8.38
C VAL A 150 -6.28 -9.13 -8.20
N PRO A 151 -5.49 -9.24 -9.29
CA PRO A 151 -4.08 -9.58 -9.20
C PRO A 151 -3.28 -8.54 -8.39
N VAL A 152 -2.26 -9.02 -7.68
CA VAL A 152 -1.43 -8.19 -6.80
C VAL A 152 0.05 -8.39 -7.13
N MET A 153 0.75 -7.30 -7.41
CA MET A 153 2.20 -7.25 -7.50
C MET A 153 2.77 -6.69 -6.19
N PHE A 154 3.61 -7.48 -5.56
CA PHE A 154 4.36 -7.10 -4.36
C PHE A 154 5.78 -6.71 -4.76
N ILE A 155 6.29 -5.61 -4.22
CA ILE A 155 7.65 -5.13 -4.43
C ILE A 155 8.27 -4.84 -3.07
N HIS A 156 9.55 -5.21 -2.86
CA HIS A 156 10.24 -4.88 -1.61
C HIS A 156 11.75 -4.96 -1.74
N GLY A 157 12.44 -4.04 -1.08
CA GLY A 157 13.89 -4.07 -0.94
C GLY A 157 14.37 -5.01 0.18
N THR A 158 15.48 -5.71 -0.03
CA THR A 158 16.00 -6.64 1.00
C THR A 158 16.56 -5.95 2.23
N ASP A 159 17.01 -4.71 2.09
CA ASP A 159 17.70 -3.94 3.14
C ASP A 159 16.78 -2.93 3.83
N ASP A 160 15.46 -3.05 3.61
CA ASP A 160 14.45 -2.22 4.26
C ASP A 160 14.50 -2.44 5.79
N ARG A 161 14.96 -1.39 6.49
CA ARG A 161 15.11 -1.38 7.96
C ARG A 161 13.89 -0.84 8.69
N PHE A 162 12.95 -0.26 7.95
CA PHE A 162 11.74 0.32 8.53
C PHE A 162 10.55 -0.64 8.46
N VAL A 163 10.28 -1.21 7.28
CA VAL A 163 9.32 -2.29 7.10
C VAL A 163 10.07 -3.55 6.72
N PRO A 164 10.12 -4.58 7.57
CA PRO A 164 10.86 -5.79 7.25
C PRO A 164 10.22 -6.54 6.08
N ILE A 165 11.04 -7.01 5.13
CA ILE A 165 10.59 -7.75 3.95
C ILE A 165 9.75 -8.99 4.30
N SER A 166 9.90 -9.54 5.51
CA SER A 166 9.07 -10.64 6.00
C SER A 166 7.59 -10.34 5.99
N MET A 167 7.19 -9.06 6.19
CA MET A 167 5.78 -8.65 6.11
C MET A 167 5.26 -8.74 4.67
N THR A 168 6.09 -8.47 3.67
CA THR A 168 5.71 -8.68 2.26
C THR A 168 5.60 -10.17 1.93
N TYR A 169 6.46 -11.02 2.45
CA TYR A 169 6.31 -12.47 2.27
C TYR A 169 5.04 -13.00 2.93
N GLU A 170 4.69 -12.50 4.10
CA GLU A 170 3.42 -12.84 4.78
C GLU A 170 2.21 -12.42 3.93
N ASN A 171 2.22 -11.19 3.40
CA ASN A 171 1.20 -10.69 2.49
C ASN A 171 1.10 -11.53 1.21
N TYR A 172 2.25 -11.84 0.59
CA TYR A 172 2.32 -12.66 -0.63
C TYR A 172 1.72 -14.05 -0.41
N LEU A 173 2.05 -14.71 0.70
CA LEU A 173 1.54 -16.03 1.04
C LEU A 173 0.03 -16.03 1.33
N ALA A 174 -0.48 -14.95 1.90
CA ALA A 174 -1.91 -14.81 2.22
C ALA A 174 -2.79 -14.49 1.00
N CYS A 175 -2.20 -13.98 -0.08
CA CYS A 175 -2.94 -13.51 -1.24
C CYS A 175 -3.63 -14.66 -1.98
N ALA A 176 -4.96 -14.63 -2.06
CA ALA A 176 -5.78 -15.65 -2.72
C ALA A 176 -5.89 -15.46 -4.24
N SER A 177 -5.64 -14.25 -4.75
CA SER A 177 -5.67 -13.93 -6.18
C SER A 177 -4.32 -14.19 -6.86
N PRO A 178 -4.24 -14.11 -8.21
CA PRO A 178 -2.97 -14.12 -8.92
C PRO A 178 -2.00 -13.10 -8.34
N ARG A 179 -0.74 -13.50 -8.16
CA ARG A 179 0.25 -12.65 -7.48
C ARG A 179 1.63 -12.78 -8.06
N GLU A 180 2.37 -11.67 -8.02
CA GLU A 180 3.77 -11.60 -8.43
C GLU A 180 4.61 -10.92 -7.35
N LEU A 181 5.91 -11.17 -7.36
CA LEU A 181 6.83 -10.65 -6.35
C LEU A 181 8.12 -10.18 -7.01
N LEU A 182 8.44 -8.90 -6.83
CA LEU A 182 9.75 -8.33 -7.15
C LEU A 182 10.53 -8.05 -5.87
N VAL A 183 11.57 -8.80 -5.64
CA VAL A 183 12.55 -8.53 -4.56
C VAL A 183 13.71 -7.75 -5.15
N VAL A 184 14.05 -6.60 -4.54
CA VAL A 184 15.14 -5.73 -4.98
C VAL A 184 16.30 -5.83 -3.99
N PRO A 185 17.39 -6.54 -4.33
CA PRO A 185 18.53 -6.70 -3.44
C PRO A 185 19.18 -5.35 -3.12
N GLY A 186 19.46 -5.11 -1.83
CA GLY A 186 20.15 -3.91 -1.36
C GLY A 186 19.29 -2.65 -1.26
N ALA A 187 18.04 -2.67 -1.71
CA ALA A 187 17.17 -1.51 -1.60
C ALA A 187 16.67 -1.35 -0.16
N ASP A 188 16.78 -0.13 0.38
CA ASP A 188 16.19 0.29 1.65
C ASP A 188 14.73 0.74 1.43
N HIS A 189 14.05 1.20 2.47
CA HIS A 189 12.63 1.55 2.50
C HIS A 189 12.21 2.51 1.38
N GLY A 190 11.30 2.06 0.50
CA GLY A 190 10.79 2.85 -0.63
C GLY A 190 11.81 3.15 -1.73
N MET A 191 12.96 2.47 -1.74
CA MET A 191 14.04 2.73 -2.67
C MET A 191 14.12 1.72 -3.83
N SER A 192 13.14 0.81 -3.94
CA SER A 192 13.14 -0.25 -4.96
C SER A 192 13.24 0.33 -6.39
N TYR A 193 12.42 1.33 -6.70
CA TYR A 193 12.44 1.99 -8.00
C TYR A 193 13.75 2.73 -8.27
N TYR A 194 14.31 3.38 -7.27
CA TYR A 194 15.56 4.13 -7.42
C TYR A 194 16.75 3.23 -7.74
N LEU A 195 16.82 2.07 -7.06
CA LEU A 195 17.96 1.18 -7.17
C LEU A 195 17.93 0.32 -8.44
N GLU A 196 16.76 -0.18 -8.83
CA GLU A 196 16.57 -1.10 -9.96
C GLU A 196 15.48 -0.61 -10.92
N LYS A 197 15.62 0.65 -11.38
CA LYS A 197 14.60 1.34 -12.18
C LYS A 197 14.14 0.52 -13.39
N GLU A 198 15.07 0.05 -14.21
CA GLU A 198 14.76 -0.65 -15.46
C GLU A 198 14.00 -1.95 -15.18
N LYS A 199 14.47 -2.73 -14.22
CA LYS A 199 13.82 -3.97 -13.80
C LYS A 199 12.45 -3.73 -13.18
N TYR A 200 12.31 -2.67 -12.39
CA TYR A 200 11.02 -2.28 -11.80
C TYR A 200 10.01 -1.95 -12.89
N GLU A 201 10.40 -1.10 -13.87
CA GLU A 201 9.55 -0.71 -15.00
C GLU A 201 9.15 -1.92 -15.85
N GLU A 202 10.11 -2.79 -16.19
CA GLU A 202 9.88 -4.03 -16.96
C GLU A 202 8.86 -4.93 -16.26
N GLN A 203 9.05 -5.22 -14.96
CA GLN A 203 8.18 -6.11 -14.21
C GLN A 203 6.76 -5.54 -14.03
N VAL A 204 6.63 -4.22 -13.87
CA VAL A 204 5.30 -3.56 -13.82
C VAL A 204 4.60 -3.66 -15.17
N LEU A 205 5.31 -3.45 -16.29
CA LEU A 205 4.73 -3.59 -17.63
C LEU A 205 4.31 -5.03 -17.92
N ASP A 206 5.13 -6.01 -17.57
CA ASP A 206 4.81 -7.43 -17.72
C ASP A 206 3.55 -7.80 -16.90
N PHE A 207 3.47 -7.29 -15.68
CA PHE A 207 2.29 -7.49 -14.82
C PHE A 207 1.04 -6.88 -15.45
N TRP A 208 1.12 -5.65 -15.96
CA TRP A 208 0.00 -5.03 -16.66
C TRP A 208 -0.43 -5.83 -17.89
N HIS A 209 0.51 -6.18 -18.78
CA HIS A 209 0.20 -6.93 -20.00
C HIS A 209 -0.42 -8.29 -19.72
N LYS A 210 -0.04 -8.93 -18.62
CA LYS A 210 -0.54 -10.24 -18.24
C LYS A 210 -1.96 -10.20 -17.71
N TYR A 211 -2.35 -9.11 -17.08
CA TYR A 211 -3.63 -8.99 -16.37
C TYR A 211 -4.56 -7.88 -16.91
N SER A 212 -4.25 -7.31 -18.09
CA SER A 212 -5.12 -6.36 -18.80
C SER A 212 -6.20 -7.02 -19.62
#